data_3dadc35affc5b58edd37f5d068d27675
#
_entry.id   3dadc35affc5b58edd37f5d068d27675
#
_cell.length_a   1.000
_cell.length_b   1.000
_cell.length_c   1.000
_cell.angle_alpha   90.00
_cell.angle_beta   90.00
_cell.angle_gamma   90.00
#
_symmetry.space_group_name_H-M   'P 1'
#
loop_
_entity.id
_entity.type
_entity.pdbx_description
1 polymer ?
#
loop_
_entity_poly.entity_id
_entity_poly.type
_entity_poly.pdbx_seq_one_letter_code
_entity_poly.pdbx_strand_id
1 'polypeptide(L)'
;MSKYIKEDIEKMLRNHKKDEAKLTEVQLKKEEYQEQLYYAGTVNEDTEKEVIENMQIVGQAYDSIHSNTNNISDKVSNTAINYKKELNHINKFDRDHLNSKIIECEAEENILNKKIVRVKNLLTILSEKQRFVISEFYINSEKGDWKRVAKEYENQFPRYLSVKQLQNIRDVALKDMLEVLNT
;
A
#
# COMPACT_ATOMS: atom_id res chain seq x y z
N MET A 1 -28.62 2.49 4.96
CA MET A 1 -27.29 1.93 5.31
C MET A 1 -27.48 0.51 5.78
N SER A 2 -26.70 -0.45 5.32
CA SER A 2 -26.73 -1.82 5.86
C SER A 2 -26.19 -1.79 7.29
N LYS A 3 -26.94 -2.40 8.22
CA LYS A 3 -26.48 -2.51 9.61
C LYS A 3 -25.36 -3.54 9.69
N TYR A 4 -24.35 -3.23 10.50
CA TYR A 4 -23.30 -4.21 10.83
C TYR A 4 -23.90 -5.37 11.63
N ILE A 5 -23.37 -6.56 11.40
CA ILE A 5 -23.67 -7.78 12.14
C ILE A 5 -22.42 -8.25 12.92
N LYS A 6 -22.62 -9.19 13.86
CA LYS A 6 -21.56 -9.68 14.73
C LYS A 6 -20.35 -10.22 13.94
N GLU A 7 -20.61 -10.95 12.87
CA GLU A 7 -19.60 -11.53 11.98
C GLU A 7 -18.72 -10.48 11.32
N ASP A 8 -19.25 -9.30 11.02
CA ASP A 8 -18.47 -8.19 10.45
C ASP A 8 -17.45 -7.68 11.45
N ILE A 9 -17.83 -7.55 12.72
CA ILE A 9 -16.93 -7.12 13.79
C ILE A 9 -15.83 -8.17 14.01
N GLU A 10 -16.20 -9.44 14.10
CA GLU A 10 -15.23 -10.52 14.25
C GLU A 10 -14.21 -10.56 13.11
N LYS A 11 -14.68 -10.34 11.88
CA LYS A 11 -13.81 -10.24 10.69
C LYS A 11 -12.88 -9.03 10.75
N MET A 12 -13.39 -7.86 11.16
CA MET A 12 -12.54 -6.67 11.33
C MET A 12 -11.46 -6.89 12.39
N LEU A 13 -11.80 -7.47 13.54
CA LEU A 13 -10.85 -7.77 14.62
C LEU A 13 -9.76 -8.76 14.18
N ARG A 14 -10.13 -9.85 13.48
CA ARG A 14 -9.17 -10.85 12.99
C ARG A 14 -8.23 -10.31 11.92
N ASN A 15 -8.71 -9.38 11.09
CA ASN A 15 -7.91 -8.79 10.02
C ASN A 15 -7.04 -7.63 10.50
N HIS A 16 -7.22 -7.14 11.71
CA HIS A 16 -6.56 -5.92 12.19
C HIS A 16 -5.04 -5.94 12.02
N LYS A 17 -4.36 -7.01 12.48
CA LYS A 17 -2.90 -7.15 12.31
C LYS A 17 -2.48 -7.25 10.84
N LYS A 18 -3.28 -7.92 10.02
CA LYS A 18 -3.01 -8.01 8.57
C LYS A 18 -3.16 -6.66 7.90
N ASP A 19 -4.18 -5.89 8.30
CA ASP A 19 -4.39 -4.54 7.77
C ASP A 19 -3.27 -3.59 8.22
N GLU A 20 -2.74 -3.71 9.47
CA GLU A 20 -1.58 -2.94 9.93
C GLU A 20 -0.30 -3.30 9.15
N ALA A 21 -0.01 -4.59 8.97
CA ALA A 21 1.14 -5.04 8.19
C ALA A 21 1.04 -4.59 6.71
N LYS A 22 -0.17 -4.67 6.14
CA LYS A 22 -0.42 -4.23 4.76
C LYS A 22 -0.27 -2.72 4.61
N LEU A 23 -0.67 -1.93 5.61
CA LEU A 23 -0.47 -0.49 5.61
C LEU A 23 1.01 -0.13 5.55
N THR A 24 1.84 -0.79 6.36
CA THR A 24 3.29 -0.58 6.35
C THR A 24 3.89 -0.93 4.97
N GLU A 25 3.47 -2.03 4.37
CA GLU A 25 3.93 -2.43 3.03
C GLU A 25 3.53 -1.43 1.94
N VAL A 26 2.30 -0.89 1.99
CA VAL A 26 1.84 0.15 1.06
C VAL A 26 2.63 1.45 1.22
N GLN A 27 2.96 1.82 2.47
CA GLN A 27 3.79 2.99 2.74
C GLN A 27 5.20 2.85 2.19
N LEU A 28 5.83 1.69 2.38
CA LEU A 28 7.15 1.39 1.81
C LEU A 28 7.13 1.47 0.28
N LYS A 29 6.15 0.86 -0.38
CA LYS A 29 5.99 0.96 -1.83
C LYS A 29 5.81 2.40 -2.32
N LYS A 30 5.03 3.20 -1.58
CA LYS A 30 4.85 4.60 -1.91
C LYS A 30 6.17 5.37 -1.83
N GLU A 31 6.97 5.12 -0.80
CA GLU A 31 8.32 5.71 -0.65
C GLU A 31 9.23 5.29 -1.80
N GLU A 32 9.24 4.00 -2.18
CA GLU A 32 10.01 3.51 -3.33
C GLU A 32 9.62 4.21 -4.65
N TYR A 33 8.30 4.39 -4.91
CA TYR A 33 7.85 5.11 -6.10
C TYR A 33 8.20 6.60 -6.05
N GLN A 34 8.18 7.24 -4.88
CA GLN A 34 8.60 8.62 -4.70
C GLN A 34 10.10 8.79 -4.94
N GLU A 35 10.93 7.85 -4.48
CA GLU A 35 12.37 7.84 -4.78
C GLU A 35 12.62 7.64 -6.28
N GLN A 36 11.93 6.69 -6.92
CA GLN A 36 12.03 6.51 -8.37
C GLN A 36 11.60 7.77 -9.12
N LEU A 37 10.52 8.44 -8.69
CA LEU A 37 10.06 9.69 -9.29
C LEU A 37 11.09 10.82 -9.16
N TYR A 38 11.83 10.86 -8.04
CA TYR A 38 12.90 11.84 -7.86
C TYR A 38 14.01 11.68 -8.91
N TYR A 39 14.34 10.43 -9.25
CA TYR A 39 15.34 10.12 -10.28
C TYR A 39 14.75 10.05 -11.70
N ALA A 40 13.43 10.01 -11.86
CA ALA A 40 12.79 9.98 -13.16
C ALA A 40 13.05 11.27 -13.94
N GLY A 41 13.49 11.12 -15.18
CA GLY A 41 13.87 12.25 -16.02
C GLY A 41 15.34 12.63 -15.97
N THR A 42 16.16 11.90 -15.18
CA THR A 42 17.61 11.89 -15.38
C THR A 42 17.92 10.96 -16.52
N VAL A 43 18.69 11.44 -17.50
CA VAL A 43 19.17 10.63 -18.63
C VAL A 43 20.12 9.58 -18.07
N ASN A 44 19.78 8.31 -18.21
CA ASN A 44 20.66 7.20 -17.93
C ASN A 44 21.08 6.52 -19.24
N GLU A 45 22.13 5.69 -19.19
CA GLU A 45 22.66 5.00 -20.37
C GLU A 45 21.64 4.10 -21.06
N ASP A 46 20.70 3.51 -20.31
CA ASP A 46 19.70 2.61 -20.87
C ASP A 46 18.61 3.40 -21.63
N THR A 47 18.17 4.54 -21.08
CA THR A 47 17.25 5.47 -21.78
C THR A 47 17.87 6.03 -23.05
N GLU A 48 19.16 6.40 -23.03
CA GLU A 48 19.88 6.85 -24.22
C GLU A 48 19.96 5.76 -25.30
N LYS A 49 20.29 4.52 -24.92
CA LYS A 49 20.35 3.38 -25.84
C LYS A 49 19.01 3.13 -26.50
N GLU A 50 17.92 3.10 -25.71
CA GLU A 50 16.55 2.88 -26.20
C GLU A 50 16.14 3.96 -27.20
N VAL A 51 16.42 5.24 -26.90
CA VAL A 51 16.12 6.33 -27.83
C VAL A 51 16.94 6.22 -29.09
N ILE A 52 18.23 5.88 -29.01
CA ILE A 52 19.11 5.70 -30.17
C ILE A 52 18.63 4.53 -31.03
N GLU A 53 18.24 3.40 -30.44
CA GLU A 53 17.72 2.23 -31.15
C GLU A 53 16.40 2.56 -31.86
N ASN A 54 15.46 3.22 -31.19
CA ASN A 54 14.17 3.62 -31.75
C ASN A 54 14.30 4.62 -32.92
N MET A 55 15.30 5.48 -32.85
CA MET A 55 15.57 6.44 -33.92
C MET A 55 16.35 5.83 -35.11
N GLN A 56 16.73 4.56 -35.05
CA GLN A 56 17.52 3.88 -36.10
C GLN A 56 18.77 4.67 -36.52
N ILE A 57 19.42 5.34 -35.56
CA ILE A 57 20.67 6.09 -35.80
C ILE A 57 21.85 5.12 -35.92
N VAL A 58 21.60 3.83 -36.12
CA VAL A 58 22.63 2.82 -36.36
C VAL A 58 23.07 2.96 -37.80
N GLY A 59 24.19 3.68 -37.97
CA GLY A 59 25.11 3.55 -39.10
C GLY A 59 24.50 3.41 -40.48
N GLN A 60 23.99 4.47 -41.05
CA GLN A 60 24.05 4.54 -42.52
C GLN A 60 25.54 4.67 -42.88
N ALA A 61 26.11 3.53 -43.36
CA ALA A 61 27.41 3.53 -43.96
C ALA A 61 27.52 4.69 -44.97
N TYR A 62 28.48 5.55 -44.75
CA TYR A 62 28.83 6.63 -45.68
C TYR A 62 29.41 6.01 -46.97
N ASP A 63 28.54 5.49 -47.81
CA ASP A 63 28.92 5.06 -49.14
C ASP A 63 28.25 6.00 -50.13
N SER A 64 28.78 7.16 -50.27
CA SER A 64 28.84 8.05 -51.44
C SER A 64 29.00 9.49 -50.98
N ILE A 65 30.19 10.00 -51.16
CA ILE A 65 30.49 11.43 -51.09
C ILE A 65 29.86 12.10 -52.35
N HIS A 66 28.66 12.60 -52.15
CA HIS A 66 28.13 13.64 -53.03
C HIS A 66 27.92 14.90 -52.21
N SER A 67 28.78 15.89 -52.49
CA SER A 67 28.81 17.22 -51.91
C SER A 67 27.49 17.94 -52.10
N ASN A 68 26.65 17.94 -51.08
CA ASN A 68 25.60 18.92 -50.86
C ASN A 68 25.64 19.27 -49.37
N THR A 69 26.48 20.22 -49.02
CA THR A 69 26.79 20.63 -47.67
C THR A 69 25.58 21.19 -46.87
N ASN A 70 24.54 21.64 -47.53
CA ASN A 70 23.35 22.18 -46.88
C ASN A 70 22.41 21.08 -46.31
N ASN A 71 22.34 19.91 -46.94
CA ASN A 71 21.49 18.82 -46.51
C ASN A 71 22.00 18.05 -45.26
N ILE A 72 23.30 18.09 -44.98
CA ILE A 72 23.93 17.40 -43.87
C ILE A 72 23.66 18.16 -42.56
N SER A 73 23.74 19.49 -42.60
CA SER A 73 23.45 20.33 -41.43
C SER A 73 21.97 20.19 -40.96
N ASP A 74 21.03 20.16 -41.91
CA ASP A 74 19.61 19.98 -41.57
C ASP A 74 19.28 18.60 -41.03
N LYS A 75 19.93 17.55 -41.53
CA LYS A 75 19.78 16.19 -41.01
C LYS A 75 20.25 16.04 -39.57
N VAL A 76 21.43 16.55 -39.26
CA VAL A 76 22.01 16.49 -37.90
C VAL A 76 21.16 17.30 -36.93
N SER A 77 20.72 18.49 -37.34
CA SER A 77 19.84 19.36 -36.53
C SER A 77 18.49 18.67 -36.27
N ASN A 78 17.85 18.09 -37.29
CA ASN A 78 16.57 17.38 -37.15
C ASN A 78 16.71 16.12 -36.29
N THR A 79 17.80 15.38 -36.40
CA THR A 79 18.08 14.20 -35.55
C THR A 79 18.23 14.62 -34.09
N ALA A 80 18.97 15.69 -33.78
CA ALA A 80 19.13 16.18 -32.43
C ALA A 80 17.82 16.69 -31.80
N ILE A 81 16.99 17.36 -32.63
CA ILE A 81 15.66 17.84 -32.19
C ILE A 81 14.72 16.65 -31.92
N ASN A 82 14.72 15.64 -32.76
CA ASN A 82 13.88 14.46 -32.60
C ASN A 82 14.33 13.63 -31.40
N TYR A 83 15.63 13.44 -31.19
CA TYR A 83 16.20 12.80 -30.01
C TYR A 83 15.70 13.48 -28.72
N LYS A 84 15.81 14.80 -28.64
CA LYS A 84 15.37 15.54 -27.46
C LYS A 84 13.85 15.43 -27.23
N LYS A 85 13.06 15.39 -28.29
CA LYS A 85 11.59 15.21 -28.19
C LYS A 85 11.25 13.81 -27.67
N GLU A 86 11.88 12.78 -28.20
CA GLU A 86 11.65 11.39 -27.80
C GLU A 86 12.06 11.15 -26.35
N LEU A 87 13.25 11.63 -25.95
CA LEU A 87 13.71 11.57 -24.58
C LEU A 87 12.73 12.25 -23.60
N ASN A 88 12.24 13.43 -23.97
CA ASN A 88 11.24 14.12 -23.15
C ASN A 88 9.89 13.36 -23.07
N HIS A 89 9.52 12.66 -24.14
CA HIS A 89 8.31 11.84 -24.16
C HIS A 89 8.42 10.64 -23.23
N ILE A 90 9.52 9.90 -23.26
CA ILE A 90 9.81 8.76 -22.38
C ILE A 90 9.82 9.23 -20.92
N ASN A 91 10.59 10.27 -20.61
CA ASN A 91 10.66 10.82 -19.26
C ASN A 91 9.30 11.28 -18.71
N LYS A 92 8.44 11.83 -19.57
CA LYS A 92 7.08 12.21 -19.18
C LYS A 92 6.23 10.98 -18.90
N PHE A 93 6.30 9.95 -19.75
CA PHE A 93 5.55 8.71 -19.57
C PHE A 93 5.92 8.02 -18.25
N ASP A 94 7.20 7.91 -17.93
CA ASP A 94 7.68 7.31 -16.69
C ASP A 94 7.18 8.08 -15.47
N ARG A 95 7.23 9.40 -15.51
CA ARG A 95 6.71 10.25 -14.44
C ARG A 95 5.21 10.12 -14.25
N ASP A 96 4.44 10.11 -15.32
CA ASP A 96 2.98 9.96 -15.27
C ASP A 96 2.60 8.58 -14.72
N HIS A 97 3.34 7.53 -15.09
CA HIS A 97 3.17 6.18 -14.55
C HIS A 97 3.46 6.12 -13.04
N LEU A 98 4.59 6.65 -12.60
CA LEU A 98 4.97 6.67 -11.18
C LEU A 98 3.99 7.49 -10.35
N ASN A 99 3.55 8.66 -10.83
CA ASN A 99 2.52 9.45 -10.17
C ASN A 99 1.21 8.68 -10.01
N SER A 100 0.79 7.92 -11.03
CA SER A 100 -0.40 7.07 -10.94
C SER A 100 -0.24 6.00 -9.87
N LYS A 101 0.94 5.37 -9.73
CA LYS A 101 1.23 4.39 -8.69
C LYS A 101 1.22 5.00 -7.29
N ILE A 102 1.75 6.19 -7.12
CA ILE A 102 1.71 6.92 -5.84
C ILE A 102 0.26 7.19 -5.44
N ILE A 103 -0.59 7.67 -6.36
CA ILE A 103 -2.01 7.92 -6.12
C ILE A 103 -2.75 6.62 -5.73
N GLU A 104 -2.45 5.49 -6.40
CA GLU A 104 -3.00 4.17 -6.04
C GLU A 104 -2.62 3.78 -4.60
N CYS A 105 -1.34 3.95 -4.23
CA CYS A 105 -0.87 3.69 -2.86
C CYS A 105 -1.55 4.59 -1.83
N GLU A 106 -1.73 5.88 -2.10
CA GLU A 106 -2.43 6.81 -1.21
C GLU A 106 -3.90 6.44 -1.01
N ALA A 107 -4.58 6.01 -2.06
CA ALA A 107 -5.96 5.55 -1.98
C ALA A 107 -6.07 4.28 -1.11
N GLU A 108 -5.17 3.32 -1.28
CA GLU A 108 -5.12 2.08 -0.48
C GLU A 108 -4.76 2.38 0.98
N GLU A 109 -3.77 3.25 1.24
CA GLU A 109 -3.38 3.74 2.56
C GLU A 109 -4.58 4.34 3.30
N ASN A 110 -5.35 5.20 2.64
CA ASN A 110 -6.54 5.82 3.22
C ASN A 110 -7.62 4.79 3.59
N ILE A 111 -7.81 3.76 2.77
CA ILE A 111 -8.77 2.67 3.06
C ILE A 111 -8.31 1.85 4.27
N LEU A 112 -7.03 1.48 4.33
CA LEU A 112 -6.46 0.70 5.43
C LEU A 112 -6.48 1.49 6.73
N ASN A 113 -6.08 2.77 6.71
CA ASN A 113 -6.14 3.65 7.87
C ASN A 113 -7.55 3.75 8.46
N LYS A 114 -8.59 3.91 7.61
CA LYS A 114 -9.99 3.94 8.08
C LYS A 114 -10.39 2.63 8.78
N LYS A 115 -9.95 1.47 8.27
CA LYS A 115 -10.22 0.17 8.91
C LYS A 115 -9.52 0.05 10.26
N ILE A 116 -8.23 0.39 10.32
CA ILE A 116 -7.41 0.31 11.52
C ILE A 116 -7.95 1.25 12.60
N VAL A 117 -8.21 2.51 12.26
CA VAL A 117 -8.78 3.50 13.19
C VAL A 117 -10.14 3.06 13.72
N ARG A 118 -10.99 2.46 12.87
CA ARG A 118 -12.28 1.94 13.30
C ARG A 118 -12.12 0.86 14.36
N VAL A 119 -11.24 -0.11 14.18
CA VAL A 119 -10.98 -1.16 15.17
C VAL A 119 -10.39 -0.57 16.45
N LYS A 120 -9.42 0.35 16.35
CA LYS A 120 -8.86 1.04 17.51
C LYS A 120 -9.94 1.78 18.30
N ASN A 121 -10.81 2.51 17.65
CA ASN A 121 -11.92 3.21 18.30
C ASN A 121 -12.90 2.24 18.99
N LEU A 122 -13.23 1.11 18.38
CA LEU A 122 -14.06 0.07 19.00
C LEU A 122 -13.41 -0.55 20.24
N LEU A 123 -12.08 -0.68 20.25
CA LEU A 123 -11.37 -1.15 21.44
C LEU A 123 -11.34 -0.13 22.58
N THR A 124 -11.40 1.19 22.28
CA THR A 124 -11.37 2.23 23.32
C THR A 124 -12.64 2.30 24.17
N ILE A 125 -13.79 1.90 23.62
CA ILE A 125 -15.07 1.90 24.37
C ILE A 125 -15.17 0.76 25.37
N LEU A 126 -14.30 -0.28 25.24
CA LEU A 126 -14.33 -1.45 26.08
C LEU A 126 -13.63 -1.22 27.43
N SER A 127 -14.16 -1.86 28.47
CA SER A 127 -13.44 -1.97 29.75
C SER A 127 -12.12 -2.74 29.56
N GLU A 128 -11.19 -2.58 30.48
CA GLU A 128 -9.87 -3.24 30.43
C GLU A 128 -9.98 -4.77 30.24
N LYS A 129 -10.91 -5.40 31.01
CA LYS A 129 -11.14 -6.85 30.91
C LYS A 129 -11.71 -7.29 29.57
N GLN A 130 -12.69 -6.55 29.06
CA GLN A 130 -13.28 -6.82 27.76
C GLN A 130 -12.24 -6.64 26.65
N ARG A 131 -11.47 -5.56 26.68
CA ARG A 131 -10.40 -5.27 25.71
C ARG A 131 -9.36 -6.38 25.70
N PHE A 132 -8.92 -6.84 26.88
CA PHE A 132 -7.99 -7.95 26.99
C PHE A 132 -8.54 -9.21 26.32
N VAL A 133 -9.76 -9.65 26.67
CA VAL A 133 -10.36 -10.87 26.11
C VAL A 133 -10.52 -10.77 24.58
N ILE A 134 -10.99 -9.62 24.08
CA ILE A 134 -11.14 -9.39 22.64
C ILE A 134 -9.80 -9.42 21.93
N SER A 135 -8.78 -8.74 22.47
CA SER A 135 -7.45 -8.69 21.87
C SER A 135 -6.79 -10.07 21.84
N GLU A 136 -6.83 -10.80 22.94
CA GLU A 136 -6.23 -12.14 23.02
C GLU A 136 -6.94 -13.16 22.13
N PHE A 137 -8.26 -13.09 22.01
CA PHE A 137 -9.02 -14.06 21.26
C PHE A 137 -9.02 -13.80 19.73
N TYR A 138 -9.14 -12.54 19.30
CA TYR A 138 -9.28 -12.19 17.88
C TYR A 138 -8.01 -11.63 17.25
N ILE A 139 -7.25 -10.79 17.99
CA ILE A 139 -6.12 -10.05 17.42
C ILE A 139 -4.82 -10.84 17.61
N ASN A 140 -4.58 -11.40 18.81
CA ASN A 140 -3.34 -12.09 19.16
C ASN A 140 -3.38 -13.60 18.86
N SER A 141 -4.50 -14.14 18.40
CA SER A 141 -4.65 -15.55 18.06
C SER A 141 -5.33 -15.72 16.72
N GLU A 142 -4.72 -16.50 15.82
CA GLU A 142 -5.34 -16.79 14.52
C GLU A 142 -6.60 -17.66 14.62
N LYS A 143 -6.62 -18.59 15.57
CA LYS A 143 -7.70 -19.59 15.71
C LYS A 143 -8.62 -19.39 16.92
N GLY A 144 -8.33 -18.43 17.80
CA GLY A 144 -9.14 -18.16 18.99
C GLY A 144 -9.11 -19.33 19.99
N ASP A 145 -8.00 -19.53 20.71
CA ASP A 145 -7.85 -20.59 21.71
C ASP A 145 -8.25 -20.09 23.11
N TRP A 146 -9.39 -20.58 23.60
CA TRP A 146 -9.90 -20.22 24.91
C TRP A 146 -9.04 -20.70 26.09
N LYS A 147 -8.29 -21.81 25.93
CA LYS A 147 -7.40 -22.29 26.98
C LYS A 147 -6.23 -21.32 27.15
N ARG A 148 -5.68 -20.84 26.02
CA ARG A 148 -4.64 -19.82 26.04
C ARG A 148 -5.16 -18.52 26.65
N VAL A 149 -6.33 -18.02 26.21
CA VAL A 149 -6.92 -16.79 26.74
C VAL A 149 -7.15 -16.88 28.24
N ALA A 150 -7.64 -18.02 28.75
CA ALA A 150 -7.85 -18.21 30.18
C ALA A 150 -6.55 -18.15 30.99
N LYS A 151 -5.48 -18.79 30.48
CA LYS A 151 -4.15 -18.76 31.12
C LYS A 151 -3.56 -17.35 31.12
N GLU A 152 -3.64 -16.64 30.00
CA GLU A 152 -3.12 -15.25 29.90
C GLU A 152 -3.95 -14.29 30.76
N TYR A 153 -5.27 -14.52 30.87
CA TYR A 153 -6.14 -13.74 31.74
C TYR A 153 -5.74 -13.90 33.23
N GLU A 154 -5.47 -15.13 33.67
CA GLU A 154 -5.00 -15.40 35.04
C GLU A 154 -3.65 -14.74 35.33
N ASN A 155 -2.75 -14.69 34.35
CA ASN A 155 -1.46 -13.99 34.49
C ASN A 155 -1.65 -12.47 34.63
N GLN A 156 -2.60 -11.88 33.94
CA GLN A 156 -2.80 -10.42 33.88
C GLN A 156 -3.69 -9.91 35.03
N PHE A 157 -4.68 -10.69 35.46
CA PHE A 157 -5.68 -10.29 36.44
C PHE A 157 -5.65 -11.29 37.62
N PRO A 158 -5.61 -10.82 38.89
CA PRO A 158 -5.52 -11.69 40.07
C PRO A 158 -6.84 -12.42 40.34
N ARG A 159 -7.48 -12.99 39.33
CA ARG A 159 -8.74 -13.69 39.41
C ARG A 159 -8.89 -14.73 38.29
N TYR A 160 -9.07 -15.96 38.67
CA TYR A 160 -9.44 -17.03 37.75
C TYR A 160 -10.84 -16.85 37.23
N LEU A 161 -11.01 -16.98 35.90
CA LEU A 161 -12.30 -17.04 35.22
C LEU A 161 -12.41 -18.32 34.40
N SER A 162 -13.56 -18.97 34.47
CA SER A 162 -13.85 -20.11 33.59
C SER A 162 -13.98 -19.66 32.13
N VAL A 163 -13.74 -20.59 31.20
CA VAL A 163 -13.92 -20.33 29.78
C VAL A 163 -15.30 -19.75 29.45
N LYS A 164 -16.35 -20.23 30.14
CA LYS A 164 -17.72 -19.71 29.94
C LYS A 164 -17.87 -18.24 30.38
N GLN A 165 -17.21 -17.86 31.46
CA GLN A 165 -17.22 -16.44 31.88
C GLN A 165 -16.47 -15.55 30.90
N LEU A 166 -15.33 -16.02 30.36
CA LEU A 166 -14.60 -15.29 29.32
C LEU A 166 -15.41 -15.14 28.02
N GLN A 167 -16.14 -16.18 27.62
CA GLN A 167 -17.10 -16.13 26.50
C GLN A 167 -18.20 -15.09 26.72
N ASN A 168 -18.75 -15.03 27.94
CA ASN A 168 -19.75 -14.02 28.26
C ASN A 168 -19.18 -12.59 28.16
N ILE A 169 -17.95 -12.38 28.67
CA ILE A 169 -17.26 -11.07 28.54
C ILE A 169 -17.09 -10.70 27.05
N ARG A 170 -16.66 -11.65 26.21
CA ARG A 170 -16.56 -11.43 24.75
C ARG A 170 -17.92 -11.05 24.16
N ASP A 171 -18.98 -11.78 24.48
CA ASP A 171 -20.30 -11.56 23.88
C ASP A 171 -20.88 -10.20 24.26
N VAL A 172 -20.67 -9.76 25.51
CA VAL A 172 -21.03 -8.39 25.93
C VAL A 172 -20.20 -7.37 25.17
N ALA A 173 -18.88 -7.55 25.07
CA ALA A 173 -18.01 -6.63 24.35
C ALA A 173 -18.40 -6.49 22.86
N LEU A 174 -18.71 -7.61 22.19
CA LEU A 174 -19.17 -7.56 20.79
C LEU A 174 -20.52 -6.86 20.63
N LYS A 175 -21.41 -6.98 21.63
CA LYS A 175 -22.69 -6.26 21.65
C LYS A 175 -22.47 -4.75 21.79
N ASP A 176 -21.59 -4.33 22.71
CA ASP A 176 -21.26 -2.92 22.92
C ASP A 176 -20.64 -2.31 21.64
N MET A 177 -19.71 -3.03 20.99
CA MET A 177 -19.15 -2.62 19.70
C MET A 177 -20.21 -2.50 18.59
N LEU A 178 -21.13 -3.47 18.54
CA LEU A 178 -22.20 -3.49 17.54
C LEU A 178 -23.16 -2.31 17.68
N GLU A 179 -23.48 -1.94 18.91
CA GLU A 179 -24.31 -0.79 19.22
C GLU A 179 -23.69 0.51 18.69
N VAL A 180 -22.39 0.72 18.93
CA VAL A 180 -21.67 1.90 18.43
C VAL A 180 -21.59 1.95 16.90
N LEU A 181 -21.42 0.80 16.22
CA LEU A 181 -21.34 0.78 14.75
C LEU A 181 -22.69 1.03 14.06
N ASN A 182 -23.80 0.78 14.75
CA ASN A 182 -25.16 0.89 14.21
C ASN A 182 -25.91 2.15 14.67
N THR A 183 -25.22 3.01 15.45
CA THR A 183 -25.72 4.35 15.80
C THR A 183 -25.50 5.32 14.66
#